data_560f90ae919e5171910f22b673b50b4a
#
_entry.id   560f90ae919e5171910f22b673b50b4a
#
_cell.length_a   1.000
_cell.length_b   1.000
_cell.length_c   1.000
_cell.angle_alpha   90.00
_cell.angle_beta   90.00
_cell.angle_gamma   90.00
#
_symmetry.space_group_name_H-M   'P 1'
#
loop_
_entity.id
_entity.type
_entity.pdbx_description
1 polymer ?
#
loop_
_entity_poly.entity_id
_entity_poly.type
_entity_poly.pdbx_seq_one_letter_code
_entity_poly.pdbx_strand_id
1 'polypeptide(L)'
;TMNYIMTKMNVLPMHCSANMDPVTGETAVFFGLSGTGKTTLSADPNRKLIGDDEHGWSPDGVFNFEGGCYAKCINLTEENEPEIFNAIRFGSLVENVVMDPETREFDFNDDSLTENTRVGYPIEYINNAQVPSMGGIPKVVVFLTADAFGVLPPISRLDKNAAMYHFVTGFTSKLAGTERGITEPQPTFSTLFGEPFMPMDASVYAKMLGDKLDQYGTKVYLVNTGWAGGSASMGAKRMKLAYTRAMVSAALDGSFDSIEFKHHDVFNVDYPTSCPNVPSEMLDARGMWEDKSAYDAQANKLAQMFADNFAEKYPNMPAEIVNAGPRAVASV
;
A
#
# COMPACT_ATOMS: atom_id res chain seq x y z
N THR A 1 -7.94 19.63 -7.01
CA THR A 1 -8.09 20.94 -6.31
C THR A 1 -7.69 20.82 -4.85
N MET A 2 -8.26 19.86 -4.08
CA MET A 2 -8.00 19.71 -2.64
C MET A 2 -6.53 19.47 -2.32
N ASN A 3 -5.83 18.62 -3.07
CA ASN A 3 -4.40 18.34 -2.86
C ASN A 3 -3.51 19.59 -3.01
N TYR A 4 -3.90 20.55 -3.86
CA TYR A 4 -3.19 21.85 -3.95
C TYR A 4 -3.52 22.75 -2.77
N ILE A 5 -4.79 22.89 -2.41
CA ILE A 5 -5.24 23.80 -1.32
C ILE A 5 -4.67 23.33 0.01
N MET A 6 -4.78 22.04 0.34
CA MET A 6 -4.30 21.47 1.60
C MET A 6 -2.80 21.66 1.77
N THR A 7 -2.01 21.43 0.72
CA THR A 7 -0.56 21.68 0.76
C THR A 7 -0.25 23.14 1.12
N LYS A 8 -1.00 24.10 0.55
CA LYS A 8 -0.86 25.54 0.89
C LYS A 8 -1.26 25.86 2.33
N MET A 9 -2.11 25.05 2.94
CA MET A 9 -2.54 25.17 4.34
C MET A 9 -1.65 24.37 5.30
N ASN A 10 -0.53 23.82 4.82
CA ASN A 10 0.35 22.92 5.58
C ASN A 10 -0.33 21.64 6.11
N VAL A 11 -1.32 21.17 5.38
CA VAL A 11 -1.97 19.86 5.57
C VAL A 11 -1.40 18.91 4.50
N LEU A 12 -0.84 17.78 4.91
CA LEU A 12 -0.32 16.78 3.96
C LEU A 12 -1.49 16.04 3.30
N PRO A 13 -1.78 16.28 2.00
CA PRO A 13 -2.74 15.47 1.28
C PRO A 13 -2.13 14.11 0.95
N MET A 14 -2.93 13.08 1.02
CA MET A 14 -2.48 11.70 0.90
C MET A 14 -3.48 10.89 0.07
N HIS A 15 -2.99 10.30 -1.03
CA HIS A 15 -3.73 9.25 -1.73
C HIS A 15 -3.51 7.93 -0.98
N CYS A 16 -4.30 7.69 0.02
CA CYS A 16 -4.17 6.57 0.96
C CYS A 16 -5.52 6.17 1.55
N SER A 17 -5.64 4.95 2.06
CA SER A 17 -6.71 4.57 2.98
C SER A 17 -6.31 4.88 4.42
N ALA A 18 -7.29 5.00 5.31
CA ALA A 18 -7.04 5.19 6.74
C ALA A 18 -8.05 4.43 7.59
N ASN A 19 -7.58 3.89 8.71
CA ASN A 19 -8.41 3.26 9.73
C ASN A 19 -7.96 3.60 11.14
N MET A 20 -8.78 3.27 12.11
CA MET A 20 -8.55 3.59 13.51
C MET A 20 -8.91 2.40 14.39
N ASP A 21 -8.11 2.15 15.42
CA ASP A 21 -8.46 1.21 16.48
C ASP A 21 -9.65 1.76 17.30
N PRO A 22 -10.73 1.00 17.47
CA PRO A 22 -11.95 1.49 18.14
C PRO A 22 -11.78 1.68 19.65
N VAL A 23 -10.75 1.09 20.27
CA VAL A 23 -10.50 1.13 21.70
C VAL A 23 -9.46 2.19 22.06
N THR A 24 -8.32 2.18 21.37
CA THR A 24 -7.20 3.08 21.65
C THR A 24 -7.30 4.41 20.89
N GLY A 25 -8.05 4.46 19.80
CA GLY A 25 -8.10 5.61 18.88
C GLY A 25 -6.86 5.74 17.98
N GLU A 26 -5.93 4.77 18.04
CA GLU A 26 -4.70 4.81 17.23
C GLU A 26 -5.01 4.66 15.74
N THR A 27 -4.60 5.65 14.98
CA THR A 27 -4.86 5.75 13.53
C THR A 27 -3.69 5.15 12.75
N ALA A 28 -4.02 4.51 11.62
CA ALA A 28 -3.08 4.04 10.62
C ALA A 28 -3.47 4.54 9.23
N VAL A 29 -2.47 4.80 8.38
CA VAL A 29 -2.66 5.17 6.98
C VAL A 29 -1.93 4.20 6.07
N PHE A 30 -2.56 3.88 4.92
CA PHE A 30 -2.09 2.86 3.98
C PHE A 30 -1.96 3.48 2.60
N PHE A 31 -0.74 3.69 2.16
CA PHE A 31 -0.46 4.09 0.79
C PHE A 31 -0.28 2.87 -0.11
N GLY A 32 -0.67 2.99 -1.36
CA GLY A 32 -0.46 1.93 -2.33
C GLY A 32 -1.24 2.18 -3.60
N LEU A 33 -0.73 1.67 -4.71
CA LEU A 33 -1.37 1.74 -6.00
C LEU A 33 -2.47 0.68 -6.16
N SER A 34 -3.22 0.76 -7.24
CA SER A 34 -4.25 -0.25 -7.56
C SER A 34 -3.67 -1.67 -7.55
N GLY A 35 -4.37 -2.59 -6.92
CA GLY A 35 -3.96 -4.01 -6.81
C GLY A 35 -2.96 -4.33 -5.70
N THR A 36 -2.45 -3.35 -4.94
CA THR A 36 -1.57 -3.59 -3.79
C THR A 36 -2.31 -4.04 -2.52
N GLY A 37 -3.64 -3.94 -2.50
CA GLY A 37 -4.46 -4.34 -1.36
C GLY A 37 -4.81 -3.21 -0.40
N LYS A 38 -4.70 -1.95 -0.82
CA LYS A 38 -5.01 -0.76 0.02
C LYS A 38 -6.38 -0.89 0.70
N THR A 39 -7.46 -1.04 -0.06
CA THR A 39 -8.83 -1.19 0.46
C THR A 39 -8.99 -2.44 1.31
N THR A 40 -8.52 -3.60 0.83
CA THR A 40 -8.61 -4.91 1.53
C THR A 40 -7.92 -4.92 2.89
N LEU A 41 -6.79 -4.22 3.03
CA LEU A 41 -6.01 -4.21 4.27
C LEU A 41 -6.47 -3.12 5.24
N SER A 42 -7.03 -2.03 4.74
CA SER A 42 -7.61 -0.97 5.59
C SER A 42 -9.01 -1.31 6.10
N ALA A 43 -9.78 -2.12 5.36
CA ALA A 43 -11.10 -2.62 5.74
C ALA A 43 -10.99 -3.84 6.69
N ASP A 44 -10.35 -3.65 7.84
CA ASP A 44 -10.23 -4.65 8.90
C ASP A 44 -11.50 -4.63 9.76
N PRO A 45 -12.20 -5.77 9.98
CA PRO A 45 -13.41 -5.83 10.80
C PRO A 45 -13.19 -5.41 12.27
N ASN A 46 -11.96 -5.48 12.76
CA ASN A 46 -11.60 -5.05 14.11
C ASN A 46 -11.21 -3.58 14.22
N ARG A 47 -11.17 -2.84 13.12
CA ARG A 47 -10.80 -1.42 13.09
C ARG A 47 -11.91 -0.61 12.40
N LYS A 48 -12.03 0.66 12.74
CA LYS A 48 -12.99 1.57 12.10
C LYS A 48 -12.37 2.20 10.86
N LEU A 49 -13.03 2.08 9.71
CA LEU A 49 -12.61 2.72 8.47
C LEU A 49 -12.86 4.23 8.53
N ILE A 50 -11.82 5.04 8.33
CA ILE A 50 -11.93 6.50 8.18
C ILE A 50 -12.24 6.86 6.73
N GLY A 51 -11.61 6.18 5.79
CA GLY A 51 -11.81 6.28 4.35
C GLY A 51 -10.88 5.37 3.57
N ASP A 52 -11.12 5.18 2.28
CA ASP A 52 -10.39 4.21 1.46
C ASP A 52 -9.43 4.81 0.43
N ASP A 53 -9.49 6.14 0.16
CA ASP A 53 -8.71 6.70 -0.96
C ASP A 53 -8.03 8.06 -0.72
N GLU A 54 -8.74 9.09 -0.22
CA GLU A 54 -8.21 10.46 -0.18
C GLU A 54 -8.32 11.10 1.21
N HIS A 55 -7.18 11.41 1.81
CA HIS A 55 -7.09 11.95 3.17
C HIS A 55 -6.18 13.17 3.27
N GLY A 56 -6.41 13.98 4.31
CA GLY A 56 -5.51 15.03 4.77
C GLY A 56 -4.94 14.69 6.15
N TRP A 57 -3.65 14.92 6.34
CA TRP A 57 -3.00 14.84 7.65
C TRP A 57 -2.68 16.24 8.16
N SER A 58 -3.55 16.75 9.03
CA SER A 58 -3.43 18.03 9.73
C SER A 58 -2.65 17.90 11.06
N PRO A 59 -2.40 19.00 11.79
CA PRO A 59 -1.92 18.93 13.16
C PRO A 59 -2.85 18.19 14.14
N ASP A 60 -4.15 18.16 13.86
CA ASP A 60 -5.16 17.54 14.72
C ASP A 60 -5.38 16.04 14.41
N GLY A 61 -4.85 15.55 13.30
CA GLY A 61 -5.00 14.15 12.88
C GLY A 61 -5.33 14.01 11.40
N VAL A 62 -5.81 12.81 11.05
CA VAL A 62 -6.20 12.43 9.69
C VAL A 62 -7.71 12.61 9.51
N PHE A 63 -8.10 13.09 8.36
CA PHE A 63 -9.50 13.20 7.95
C PHE A 63 -9.66 12.80 6.47
N ASN A 64 -10.77 12.15 6.19
CA ASN A 64 -11.21 11.86 4.83
C ASN A 64 -11.89 13.10 4.25
N PHE A 65 -11.59 13.46 2.99
CA PHE A 65 -12.26 14.55 2.30
C PHE A 65 -13.16 14.09 1.15
N GLU A 66 -13.42 12.77 1.10
CA GLU A 66 -14.43 12.17 0.24
C GLU A 66 -15.64 11.70 1.05
N GLY A 67 -16.83 11.75 0.44
CA GLY A 67 -18.08 11.38 1.12
C GLY A 67 -18.42 9.89 1.04
N GLY A 68 -17.59 9.07 0.41
CA GLY A 68 -17.86 7.65 0.18
C GLY A 68 -16.67 6.87 -0.27
N CYS A 69 -16.93 5.66 -0.75
CA CYS A 69 -15.94 4.74 -1.27
C CYS A 69 -16.22 4.45 -2.76
N TYR A 70 -15.17 4.11 -3.51
CA TYR A 70 -15.27 3.73 -4.92
C TYR A 70 -14.44 2.48 -5.18
N ALA A 71 -15.04 1.33 -4.88
CA ALA A 71 -14.37 0.04 -4.85
C ALA A 71 -14.41 -0.68 -6.21
N LYS A 72 -13.39 -1.48 -6.47
CA LYS A 72 -13.37 -2.45 -7.57
C LYS A 72 -14.23 -3.65 -7.18
N CYS A 73 -15.04 -4.18 -8.10
CA CYS A 73 -15.92 -5.30 -7.81
C CYS A 73 -15.82 -6.48 -8.78
N ILE A 74 -14.80 -6.54 -9.65
CA ILE A 74 -14.54 -7.77 -10.42
C ILE A 74 -14.13 -8.91 -9.47
N ASN A 75 -14.75 -10.09 -9.67
CA ASN A 75 -14.59 -11.27 -8.81
C ASN A 75 -14.95 -11.03 -7.32
N LEU A 76 -15.80 -10.04 -7.05
CA LEU A 76 -16.25 -9.73 -5.70
C LEU A 76 -17.12 -10.86 -5.16
N THR A 77 -16.80 -11.33 -3.96
CA THR A 77 -17.61 -12.29 -3.22
C THR A 77 -17.76 -11.85 -1.77
N GLU A 78 -18.86 -12.24 -1.13
CA GLU A 78 -19.08 -11.97 0.28
C GLU A 78 -18.02 -12.62 1.18
N GLU A 79 -17.48 -13.77 0.78
CA GLU A 79 -16.43 -14.47 1.53
C GLU A 79 -15.10 -13.69 1.55
N ASN A 80 -14.72 -13.09 0.42
CA ASN A 80 -13.42 -12.42 0.29
C ASN A 80 -13.46 -10.96 0.77
N GLU A 81 -14.54 -10.23 0.47
CA GLU A 81 -14.68 -8.79 0.76
C GLU A 81 -16.09 -8.49 1.30
N PRO A 82 -16.44 -8.99 2.51
CA PRO A 82 -17.79 -8.89 3.05
C PRO A 82 -18.29 -7.45 3.21
N GLU A 83 -17.42 -6.53 3.59
CA GLU A 83 -17.80 -5.12 3.80
C GLU A 83 -18.20 -4.43 2.50
N ILE A 84 -17.45 -4.66 1.41
CA ILE A 84 -17.76 -4.09 0.10
C ILE A 84 -19.01 -4.75 -0.47
N PHE A 85 -19.11 -6.09 -0.39
CA PHE A 85 -20.25 -6.84 -0.90
C PHE A 85 -21.56 -6.39 -0.24
N ASN A 86 -21.58 -6.25 1.07
CA ASN A 86 -22.75 -5.83 1.83
C ASN A 86 -23.07 -4.32 1.70
N ALA A 87 -22.11 -3.51 1.22
CA ALA A 87 -22.35 -2.10 0.89
C ALA A 87 -23.09 -1.91 -0.44
N ILE A 88 -23.17 -2.96 -1.29
CA ILE A 88 -23.89 -2.90 -2.58
C ILE A 88 -25.38 -3.08 -2.31
N ARG A 89 -26.07 -1.98 -2.12
CA ARG A 89 -27.50 -1.92 -1.81
C ARG A 89 -28.14 -0.67 -2.43
N PHE A 90 -29.42 -0.50 -2.25
CA PHE A 90 -30.14 0.67 -2.76
C PHE A 90 -29.44 1.98 -2.37
N GLY A 91 -29.11 2.82 -3.36
CA GLY A 91 -28.35 4.05 -3.20
C GLY A 91 -26.89 3.93 -3.62
N SER A 92 -26.36 2.71 -3.84
CA SER A 92 -25.05 2.51 -4.44
C SER A 92 -25.09 2.71 -5.95
N LEU A 93 -23.99 3.21 -6.51
CA LEU A 93 -23.80 3.40 -7.95
C LEU A 93 -22.87 2.30 -8.47
N VAL A 94 -23.38 1.47 -9.37
CA VAL A 94 -22.61 0.37 -9.98
C VAL A 94 -22.23 0.73 -11.41
N GLU A 95 -20.96 0.54 -11.78
CA GLU A 95 -20.44 0.87 -13.11
C GLU A 95 -19.80 -0.36 -13.76
N ASN A 96 -20.11 -0.55 -15.04
CA ASN A 96 -19.58 -1.61 -15.91
C ASN A 96 -19.85 -3.04 -15.43
N VAL A 97 -20.70 -3.26 -14.45
CA VAL A 97 -21.10 -4.58 -13.99
C VAL A 97 -22.27 -5.06 -14.82
N VAL A 98 -22.19 -6.29 -15.33
CA VAL A 98 -23.29 -6.92 -16.04
C VAL A 98 -24.39 -7.26 -15.04
N MET A 99 -25.63 -6.93 -15.39
CA MET A 99 -26.81 -7.18 -14.59
C MET A 99 -27.82 -7.97 -15.43
N ASP A 100 -28.35 -9.04 -14.87
CA ASP A 100 -29.46 -9.77 -15.49
C ASP A 100 -30.71 -8.85 -15.53
N PRO A 101 -31.32 -8.63 -16.71
CA PRO A 101 -32.42 -7.68 -16.83
C PRO A 101 -33.73 -8.18 -16.20
N GLU A 102 -33.89 -9.50 -15.98
CA GLU A 102 -35.11 -10.10 -15.41
C GLU A 102 -35.01 -10.21 -13.88
N THR A 103 -33.89 -10.79 -13.37
CA THR A 103 -33.68 -10.98 -11.93
C THR A 103 -33.10 -9.75 -11.25
N ARG A 104 -32.41 -8.87 -12.00
CA ARG A 104 -31.64 -7.71 -11.53
C ARG A 104 -30.46 -8.07 -10.63
N GLU A 105 -29.99 -9.29 -10.75
CA GLU A 105 -28.77 -9.74 -10.08
C GLU A 105 -27.54 -9.31 -10.85
N PHE A 106 -26.48 -8.93 -10.12
CA PHE A 106 -25.20 -8.57 -10.70
C PHE A 106 -24.31 -9.78 -10.87
N ASP A 107 -23.64 -9.88 -12.03
CA ASP A 107 -22.56 -10.83 -12.24
C ASP A 107 -21.20 -10.12 -12.11
N PHE A 108 -20.59 -10.30 -10.96
CA PHE A 108 -19.26 -9.70 -10.67
C PHE A 108 -18.11 -10.47 -11.32
N ASN A 109 -18.36 -11.62 -11.96
CA ASN A 109 -17.35 -12.38 -12.70
C ASN A 109 -17.35 -12.06 -14.20
N ASP A 110 -18.38 -11.37 -14.68
CA ASP A 110 -18.50 -11.01 -16.10
C ASP A 110 -17.65 -9.75 -16.40
N ASP A 111 -16.62 -9.94 -17.21
CA ASP A 111 -15.71 -8.90 -17.69
C ASP A 111 -15.97 -8.51 -19.16
N SER A 112 -17.08 -8.93 -19.75
CA SER A 112 -17.41 -8.71 -21.15
C SER A 112 -17.49 -7.23 -21.55
N LEU A 113 -17.85 -6.34 -20.64
CA LEU A 113 -17.81 -4.90 -20.83
C LEU A 113 -16.39 -4.37 -20.56
N THR A 114 -15.81 -4.70 -19.41
CA THR A 114 -14.45 -4.38 -19.00
C THR A 114 -14.14 -5.04 -17.66
N GLU A 115 -12.88 -5.38 -17.38
CA GLU A 115 -12.42 -5.79 -16.06
C GLU A 115 -12.48 -4.65 -15.01
N ASN A 116 -12.63 -3.40 -15.44
CA ASN A 116 -12.73 -2.24 -14.54
C ASN A 116 -14.18 -2.00 -14.11
N THR A 117 -14.73 -2.99 -13.42
CA THR A 117 -16.04 -2.89 -12.76
C THR A 117 -15.90 -2.16 -11.42
N ARG A 118 -16.81 -1.26 -11.10
CA ARG A 118 -16.75 -0.41 -9.90
C ARG A 118 -18.10 -0.28 -9.21
N VAL A 119 -18.02 -0.02 -7.91
CA VAL A 119 -19.18 0.39 -7.12
C VAL A 119 -18.82 1.58 -6.24
N GLY A 120 -19.62 2.66 -6.33
CA GLY A 120 -19.57 3.81 -5.44
C GLY A 120 -20.70 3.74 -4.42
N TYR A 121 -20.39 3.98 -3.15
CA TYR A 121 -21.35 4.00 -2.05
C TYR A 121 -20.94 4.97 -0.95
N PRO A 122 -21.90 5.53 -0.18
CA PRO A 122 -21.60 6.34 0.98
C PRO A 122 -20.80 5.55 2.02
N ILE A 123 -19.89 6.20 2.73
CA ILE A 123 -19.02 5.51 3.71
C ILE A 123 -19.84 4.87 4.85
N GLU A 124 -21.00 5.41 5.18
CA GLU A 124 -21.91 4.88 6.19
C GLU A 124 -22.54 3.52 5.81
N TYR A 125 -22.32 3.06 4.57
CA TYR A 125 -22.73 1.70 4.16
C TYR A 125 -21.76 0.64 4.65
N ILE A 126 -20.55 1.01 5.02
CA ILE A 126 -19.58 0.16 5.71
C ILE A 126 -19.94 0.10 7.20
N ASN A 127 -20.16 -1.11 7.72
CA ASN A 127 -20.66 -1.30 9.09
C ASN A 127 -19.73 -0.75 10.16
N ASN A 128 -18.42 -0.82 9.93
CA ASN A 128 -17.38 -0.34 10.84
C ASN A 128 -16.79 1.01 10.43
N ALA A 129 -17.52 1.84 9.66
CA ALA A 129 -17.07 3.18 9.33
C ALA A 129 -16.96 4.08 10.57
N GLN A 130 -15.93 4.92 10.58
CA GLN A 130 -15.79 6.00 11.55
C GLN A 130 -16.59 7.22 11.08
N VAL A 131 -17.57 7.64 11.88
CA VAL A 131 -18.38 8.83 11.60
C VAL A 131 -18.24 9.82 12.77
N PRO A 132 -17.84 11.08 12.52
CA PRO A 132 -17.35 11.60 11.25
C PRO A 132 -16.04 10.93 10.84
N SER A 133 -15.70 10.97 9.53
CA SER A 133 -14.52 10.33 8.93
C SER A 133 -13.23 11.03 9.35
N MET A 134 -12.91 10.99 10.63
CA MET A 134 -11.76 11.63 11.27
C MET A 134 -11.11 10.68 12.26
N GLY A 135 -9.79 10.71 12.36
CA GLY A 135 -8.97 9.99 13.33
C GLY A 135 -7.89 10.87 13.93
N GLY A 136 -7.20 10.36 14.94
CA GLY A 136 -6.07 11.05 15.55
C GLY A 136 -4.81 11.06 14.65
N ILE A 137 -3.69 11.45 15.25
CA ILE A 137 -2.38 11.40 14.58
C ILE A 137 -2.05 9.94 14.24
N PRO A 138 -1.60 9.66 13.00
CA PRO A 138 -1.20 8.32 12.61
C PRO A 138 -0.06 7.79 13.48
N LYS A 139 -0.28 6.64 14.10
CA LYS A 139 0.74 5.89 14.82
C LYS A 139 1.64 5.13 13.88
N VAL A 140 1.04 4.65 12.78
CA VAL A 140 1.70 3.84 11.77
C VAL A 140 1.33 4.31 10.37
N VAL A 141 2.33 4.38 9.51
CA VAL A 141 2.21 4.52 8.06
C VAL A 141 2.61 3.21 7.42
N VAL A 142 1.79 2.68 6.54
CA VAL A 142 2.06 1.47 5.77
C VAL A 142 2.17 1.84 4.29
N PHE A 143 3.30 1.55 3.68
CA PHE A 143 3.48 1.59 2.23
C PHE A 143 3.26 0.19 1.67
N LEU A 144 2.26 0.04 0.82
CA LEU A 144 1.94 -1.22 0.16
C LEU A 144 2.57 -1.28 -1.22
N THR A 145 3.30 -2.34 -1.47
CA THR A 145 3.85 -2.66 -2.78
C THR A 145 3.46 -4.08 -3.20
N ALA A 146 3.40 -4.35 -4.48
CA ALA A 146 3.27 -5.70 -5.03
C ALA A 146 4.51 -5.99 -5.87
N ASP A 147 5.54 -6.54 -5.25
CA ASP A 147 6.77 -6.90 -5.95
C ASP A 147 6.59 -8.19 -6.76
N ALA A 148 6.58 -8.07 -8.10
CA ALA A 148 6.49 -9.20 -9.01
C ALA A 148 7.85 -9.88 -9.27
N PHE A 149 8.96 -9.27 -8.83
CA PHE A 149 10.27 -9.90 -8.87
C PHE A 149 10.47 -10.92 -7.74
N GLY A 150 9.71 -10.78 -6.65
CA GLY A 150 9.74 -11.70 -5.51
C GLY A 150 10.99 -11.58 -4.65
N VAL A 151 11.60 -10.42 -4.60
CA VAL A 151 12.87 -10.15 -3.91
C VAL A 151 12.77 -9.20 -2.72
N LEU A 152 11.73 -8.36 -2.66
CA LEU A 152 11.52 -7.51 -1.49
C LEU A 152 11.10 -8.34 -0.28
N PRO A 153 11.63 -8.02 0.93
CA PRO A 153 11.12 -8.62 2.15
C PRO A 153 9.61 -8.43 2.28
N PRO A 154 8.88 -9.40 2.83
CA PRO A 154 7.43 -9.32 3.02
C PRO A 154 6.96 -8.12 3.84
N ILE A 155 7.75 -7.74 4.84
CA ILE A 155 7.58 -6.51 5.61
C ILE A 155 8.94 -5.96 6.02
N SER A 156 9.08 -4.63 5.96
CA SER A 156 10.28 -3.94 6.39
C SER A 156 9.91 -2.69 7.20
N ARG A 157 10.69 -2.40 8.23
CA ARG A 157 10.64 -1.14 8.96
C ARG A 157 11.53 -0.12 8.25
N LEU A 158 11.03 1.07 8.05
CA LEU A 158 11.75 2.17 7.43
C LEU A 158 12.10 3.24 8.46
N ASP A 159 13.33 3.73 8.41
CA ASP A 159 13.67 4.99 9.06
C ASP A 159 13.06 6.18 8.27
N LYS A 160 13.21 7.39 8.78
CA LYS A 160 12.66 8.60 8.16
C LYS A 160 13.13 8.78 6.71
N ASN A 161 14.41 8.61 6.43
CA ASN A 161 14.97 8.88 5.11
C ASN A 161 14.56 7.78 4.10
N ALA A 162 14.56 6.51 4.52
CA ALA A 162 14.02 5.41 3.74
C ALA A 162 12.52 5.58 3.49
N ALA A 163 11.77 6.05 4.49
CA ALA A 163 10.34 6.34 4.33
C ALA A 163 10.11 7.44 3.26
N MET A 164 10.86 8.55 3.31
CA MET A 164 10.78 9.60 2.29
C MET A 164 11.18 9.07 0.91
N TYR A 165 12.23 8.24 0.82
CA TYR A 165 12.66 7.63 -0.44
C TYR A 165 11.56 6.76 -1.05
N HIS A 166 11.01 5.82 -0.29
CA HIS A 166 9.95 4.92 -0.77
C HIS A 166 8.63 5.65 -1.04
N PHE A 167 8.32 6.69 -0.27
CA PHE A 167 7.17 7.55 -0.53
C PHE A 167 7.28 8.26 -1.88
N VAL A 168 8.44 8.86 -2.15
CA VAL A 168 8.69 9.59 -3.40
C VAL A 168 8.70 8.64 -4.60
N THR A 169 9.28 7.46 -4.48
CA THR A 169 9.36 6.50 -5.59
C THR A 169 8.04 5.81 -5.90
N GLY A 170 7.25 5.46 -4.86
CA GLY A 170 5.95 4.80 -5.03
C GLY A 170 6.01 3.54 -5.88
N PHE A 171 6.98 2.63 -5.58
CA PHE A 171 7.19 1.40 -6.35
C PHE A 171 6.08 0.38 -6.15
N THR A 172 5.66 -0.24 -7.24
CA THR A 172 4.87 -1.48 -7.25
C THR A 172 5.00 -2.18 -8.61
N SER A 173 4.32 -3.31 -8.80
CA SER A 173 4.09 -3.88 -10.13
C SER A 173 2.62 -3.68 -10.52
N LYS A 174 2.38 -3.19 -11.73
CA LYS A 174 1.06 -3.24 -12.34
C LYS A 174 0.68 -4.70 -12.54
N LEU A 175 -0.48 -5.08 -12.03
CA LEU A 175 -0.95 -6.46 -12.09
C LEU A 175 -1.88 -6.66 -13.30
N ALA A 176 -1.98 -7.89 -13.79
CA ALA A 176 -2.97 -8.25 -14.80
C ALA A 176 -4.37 -7.82 -14.33
N GLY A 177 -5.18 -7.27 -15.24
CA GLY A 177 -6.52 -6.79 -14.95
C GLY A 177 -6.62 -5.50 -14.12
N THR A 178 -5.50 -4.83 -13.78
CA THR A 178 -5.55 -3.51 -13.12
C THR A 178 -5.62 -2.36 -14.12
N GLU A 179 -5.04 -2.54 -15.30
CA GLU A 179 -5.08 -1.58 -16.41
C GLU A 179 -5.26 -2.33 -17.73
N ARG A 180 -5.91 -1.69 -18.71
CA ARG A 180 -6.14 -2.28 -20.04
C ARG A 180 -4.82 -2.62 -20.73
N GLY A 181 -4.68 -3.87 -21.17
CA GLY A 181 -3.50 -4.36 -21.90
C GLY A 181 -2.36 -4.88 -21.03
N ILE A 182 -2.49 -4.87 -19.73
CA ILE A 182 -1.53 -5.50 -18.79
C ILE A 182 -1.93 -6.96 -18.61
N THR A 183 -1.18 -7.86 -19.24
CA THR A 183 -1.38 -9.32 -19.16
C THR A 183 -0.40 -10.00 -18.22
N GLU A 184 0.76 -9.37 -17.96
CA GLU A 184 1.78 -9.84 -17.03
C GLU A 184 2.20 -8.70 -16.08
N PRO A 185 2.62 -9.00 -14.85
CA PRO A 185 3.07 -8.00 -13.90
C PRO A 185 4.26 -7.19 -14.43
N GLN A 186 4.15 -5.86 -14.40
CA GLN A 186 5.19 -4.93 -14.85
C GLN A 186 5.58 -3.96 -13.75
N PRO A 187 6.89 -3.76 -13.48
CA PRO A 187 7.33 -2.78 -12.50
C PRO A 187 6.88 -1.37 -12.89
N THR A 188 6.46 -0.61 -11.92
CA THR A 188 6.05 0.79 -12.11
C THR A 188 6.44 1.64 -10.90
N PHE A 189 6.69 2.91 -11.16
CA PHE A 189 6.98 3.92 -10.14
C PHE A 189 5.98 5.05 -10.30
N SER A 190 5.17 5.29 -9.28
CA SER A 190 4.20 6.38 -9.24
C SER A 190 4.50 7.27 -8.05
N THR A 191 5.04 8.44 -8.33
CA THR A 191 5.44 9.43 -7.34
C THR A 191 4.38 9.60 -6.25
N LEU A 192 4.77 9.47 -4.98
CA LEU A 192 3.90 9.65 -3.81
C LEU A 192 2.70 8.69 -3.76
N PHE A 193 2.78 7.56 -4.47
CA PHE A 193 1.68 6.60 -4.69
C PHE A 193 0.44 7.21 -5.37
N GLY A 194 0.56 8.40 -5.96
CA GLY A 194 -0.56 9.13 -6.54
C GLY A 194 -0.11 10.26 -7.47
N GLU A 195 0.91 10.03 -8.31
CA GLU A 195 1.53 11.05 -9.18
C GLU A 195 0.52 11.96 -9.90
N PRO A 196 -0.59 11.45 -10.50
CA PRO A 196 -1.55 12.32 -11.19
C PRO A 196 -2.32 13.27 -10.28
N PHE A 197 -2.34 13.00 -8.97
CA PHE A 197 -3.12 13.76 -7.98
C PHE A 197 -2.28 14.79 -7.23
N MET A 198 -0.95 14.77 -7.35
CA MET A 198 -0.01 15.58 -6.57
C MET A 198 0.57 16.73 -7.40
N PRO A 199 -0.03 17.95 -7.33
CA PRO A 199 0.28 19.05 -8.26
C PRO A 199 1.54 19.85 -7.89
N MET A 200 2.18 19.59 -6.75
CA MET A 200 3.40 20.25 -6.30
C MET A 200 4.62 19.37 -6.55
N ASP A 201 5.82 19.93 -6.42
CA ASP A 201 7.07 19.16 -6.48
C ASP A 201 7.10 18.07 -5.38
N ALA A 202 7.63 16.88 -5.73
CA ALA A 202 7.67 15.74 -4.82
C ALA A 202 8.47 16.02 -3.53
N SER A 203 9.48 16.88 -3.59
CA SER A 203 10.26 17.27 -2.41
C SER A 203 9.45 18.00 -1.35
N VAL A 204 8.40 18.72 -1.76
CA VAL A 204 7.48 19.39 -0.82
C VAL A 204 6.74 18.36 0.02
N TYR A 205 6.17 17.36 -0.62
CA TYR A 205 5.42 16.31 0.08
C TYR A 205 6.33 15.38 0.90
N ALA A 206 7.51 15.04 0.36
CA ALA A 206 8.52 14.28 1.10
C ALA A 206 8.93 15.00 2.39
N LYS A 207 9.20 16.32 2.30
CA LYS A 207 9.50 17.12 3.47
C LYS A 207 8.33 17.17 4.46
N MET A 208 7.11 17.39 3.98
CA MET A 208 5.92 17.40 4.86
C MET A 208 5.73 16.07 5.59
N LEU A 209 5.94 14.93 4.91
CA LEU A 209 5.92 13.62 5.56
C LEU A 209 7.05 13.51 6.58
N GLY A 210 8.28 13.81 6.20
CA GLY A 210 9.43 13.72 7.08
C GLY A 210 9.29 14.58 8.36
N ASP A 211 8.78 15.81 8.23
CA ASP A 211 8.51 16.69 9.37
C ASP A 211 7.47 16.07 10.33
N LYS A 212 6.42 15.43 9.78
CA LYS A 212 5.40 14.74 10.59
C LYS A 212 5.93 13.49 11.26
N LEU A 213 6.76 12.70 10.58
CA LEU A 213 7.40 11.52 11.17
C LEU A 213 8.27 11.91 12.38
N ASP A 214 9.05 12.98 12.25
CA ASP A 214 9.87 13.51 13.36
C ASP A 214 9.02 14.07 14.51
N GLN A 215 7.99 14.85 14.16
CA GLN A 215 7.15 15.53 15.15
C GLN A 215 6.36 14.54 16.01
N TYR A 216 5.87 13.46 15.41
CA TYR A 216 4.91 12.55 16.07
C TYR A 216 5.48 11.17 16.40
N GLY A 217 6.70 10.86 15.95
CA GLY A 217 7.31 9.55 16.15
C GLY A 217 6.56 8.42 15.45
N THR A 218 5.88 8.74 14.33
CA THR A 218 5.10 7.79 13.56
C THR A 218 6.01 6.72 12.93
N LYS A 219 5.69 5.44 13.13
CA LYS A 219 6.44 4.33 12.54
C LYS A 219 6.03 4.10 11.10
N VAL A 220 7.00 3.71 10.26
CA VAL A 220 6.74 3.44 8.84
C VAL A 220 7.15 2.02 8.51
N TYR A 221 6.26 1.30 7.82
CA TYR A 221 6.53 -0.04 7.30
C TYR A 221 6.26 -0.09 5.79
N LEU A 222 7.15 -0.78 5.08
CA LEU A 222 6.94 -1.21 3.69
C LEU A 222 6.46 -2.65 3.72
N VAL A 223 5.28 -2.91 3.17
CA VAL A 223 4.66 -4.24 3.11
C VAL A 223 4.56 -4.70 1.66
N ASN A 224 5.23 -5.79 1.35
CA ASN A 224 5.12 -6.45 0.06
C ASN A 224 3.93 -7.40 0.05
N THR A 225 2.94 -7.11 -0.76
CA THR A 225 1.75 -7.96 -0.99
C THR A 225 1.87 -8.79 -2.28
N GLY A 226 3.03 -8.74 -2.91
CA GLY A 226 3.34 -9.40 -4.19
C GLY A 226 3.79 -10.84 -4.04
N TRP A 227 4.87 -11.20 -4.70
CA TRP A 227 5.41 -12.55 -4.75
C TRP A 227 6.55 -12.75 -3.76
N ALA A 228 6.81 -14.00 -3.43
CA ALA A 228 7.89 -14.42 -2.53
C ALA A 228 8.38 -15.82 -2.92
N GLY A 229 9.69 -16.05 -2.76
CA GLY A 229 10.34 -17.33 -3.12
C GLY A 229 10.50 -17.55 -4.63
N GLY A 230 10.35 -16.52 -5.43
CA GLY A 230 10.48 -16.51 -6.88
C GLY A 230 9.71 -15.37 -7.51
N SER A 231 9.98 -15.07 -8.78
CA SER A 231 9.25 -14.04 -9.53
C SER A 231 7.91 -14.57 -10.07
N ALA A 232 7.01 -13.63 -10.38
CA ALA A 232 5.75 -13.94 -11.06
C ALA A 232 5.98 -14.67 -12.40
N SER A 233 6.98 -14.25 -13.17
CA SER A 233 7.34 -14.85 -14.46
C SER A 233 7.91 -16.28 -14.33
N MET A 234 8.38 -16.67 -13.15
CA MET A 234 8.84 -18.04 -12.86
C MET A 234 7.69 -18.92 -12.34
N GLY A 235 6.46 -18.41 -12.30
CA GLY A 235 5.30 -19.14 -11.80
C GLY A 235 5.21 -19.21 -10.26
N ALA A 236 5.97 -18.38 -9.54
CA ALA A 236 5.83 -18.27 -8.09
C ALA A 236 4.42 -17.79 -7.72
N LYS A 237 3.98 -18.14 -6.52
CA LYS A 237 2.65 -17.73 -6.03
C LYS A 237 2.73 -16.39 -5.31
N ARG A 238 1.72 -15.57 -5.50
CA ARG A 238 1.52 -14.37 -4.69
C ARG A 238 1.37 -14.74 -3.22
N MET A 239 1.85 -13.86 -2.34
CA MET A 239 1.78 -14.07 -0.89
C MET A 239 0.32 -14.23 -0.42
N LYS A 240 0.08 -15.14 0.52
CA LYS A 240 -1.26 -15.36 1.07
C LYS A 240 -1.72 -14.14 1.84
N LEU A 241 -2.94 -13.69 1.56
CA LEU A 241 -3.55 -12.53 2.23
C LEU A 241 -3.53 -12.66 3.77
N ALA A 242 -3.71 -13.87 4.30
CA ALA A 242 -3.65 -14.12 5.74
C ALA A 242 -2.30 -13.74 6.36
N TYR A 243 -1.17 -14.01 5.68
CA TYR A 243 0.15 -13.60 6.16
C TYR A 243 0.34 -12.08 6.08
N THR A 244 -0.10 -11.46 4.98
CA THR A 244 -0.07 -10.00 4.84
C THR A 244 -0.88 -9.31 5.95
N ARG A 245 -2.09 -9.80 6.22
CA ARG A 245 -2.93 -9.29 7.33
C ARG A 245 -2.24 -9.47 8.70
N ALA A 246 -1.62 -10.62 8.94
CA ALA A 246 -0.90 -10.86 10.20
C ALA A 246 0.29 -9.89 10.38
N MET A 247 1.07 -9.64 9.32
CA MET A 247 2.18 -8.68 9.35
C MET A 247 1.70 -7.24 9.56
N VAL A 248 0.62 -6.83 8.90
CA VAL A 248 0.00 -5.52 9.09
C VAL A 248 -0.51 -5.38 10.53
N SER A 249 -1.24 -6.37 11.05
CA SER A 249 -1.71 -6.35 12.45
C SER A 249 -0.55 -6.20 13.42
N ALA A 250 0.55 -6.96 13.25
CA ALA A 250 1.73 -6.87 14.10
C ALA A 250 2.44 -5.49 14.03
N ALA A 251 2.38 -4.82 12.87
CA ALA A 251 2.87 -3.45 12.72
C ALA A 251 1.98 -2.44 13.47
N LEU A 252 0.66 -2.65 13.45
CA LEU A 252 -0.31 -1.74 14.05
C LEU A 252 -0.43 -1.89 15.58
N ASP A 253 -0.33 -3.11 16.11
CA ASP A 253 -0.49 -3.40 17.53
C ASP A 253 0.82 -3.28 18.33
N GLY A 254 1.95 -2.96 17.65
CA GLY A 254 3.25 -2.82 18.30
C GLY A 254 3.97 -4.13 18.59
N SER A 255 3.49 -5.28 18.11
CA SER A 255 4.16 -6.58 18.28
C SER A 255 5.62 -6.57 17.81
N PHE A 256 5.94 -5.75 16.80
CA PHE A 256 7.31 -5.62 16.32
C PHE A 256 8.26 -4.83 17.23
N ASP A 257 7.78 -4.17 18.29
CA ASP A 257 8.63 -3.35 19.17
C ASP A 257 9.64 -4.20 19.98
N SER A 258 9.32 -5.47 20.22
CA SER A 258 10.16 -6.42 20.95
C SER A 258 10.87 -7.44 20.05
N ILE A 259 10.69 -7.37 18.73
CA ILE A 259 11.26 -8.32 17.78
C ILE A 259 12.60 -7.81 17.26
N GLU A 260 13.55 -8.72 17.09
CA GLU A 260 14.83 -8.43 16.42
C GLU A 260 14.62 -8.20 14.92
N PHE A 261 15.31 -7.20 14.38
CA PHE A 261 15.32 -6.89 12.95
C PHE A 261 16.71 -7.20 12.36
N LYS A 262 16.72 -7.69 11.14
CA LYS A 262 17.92 -7.87 10.32
C LYS A 262 17.93 -6.83 9.22
N HIS A 263 19.13 -6.33 8.90
CA HIS A 263 19.33 -5.42 7.79
C HIS A 263 19.38 -6.17 6.45
N HIS A 264 18.78 -5.59 5.42
CA HIS A 264 18.84 -6.10 4.04
C HIS A 264 19.71 -5.16 3.20
N ASP A 265 20.95 -5.59 2.90
CA ASP A 265 21.99 -4.76 2.30
C ASP A 265 21.59 -4.14 0.94
N VAL A 266 20.94 -4.91 0.06
CA VAL A 266 20.54 -4.44 -1.28
C VAL A 266 19.42 -3.40 -1.22
N PHE A 267 18.39 -3.66 -0.41
CA PHE A 267 17.24 -2.74 -0.32
C PHE A 267 17.38 -1.68 0.76
N ASN A 268 18.43 -1.77 1.60
CA ASN A 268 18.73 -0.82 2.67
C ASN A 268 17.55 -0.61 3.63
N VAL A 269 16.92 -1.70 4.03
CA VAL A 269 15.75 -1.73 4.94
C VAL A 269 15.94 -2.79 6.01
N ASP A 270 15.22 -2.65 7.12
CA ASP A 270 15.24 -3.64 8.20
C ASP A 270 13.98 -4.51 8.16
N TYR A 271 14.14 -5.85 8.21
CA TYR A 271 13.03 -6.79 8.25
C TYR A 271 13.03 -7.63 9.54
N PRO A 272 11.84 -7.98 10.09
CA PRO A 272 11.74 -8.69 11.36
C PRO A 272 12.15 -10.15 11.20
N THR A 273 12.74 -10.73 12.27
CA THR A 273 13.13 -12.15 12.30
C THR A 273 11.97 -13.09 12.62
N SER A 274 10.87 -12.54 13.17
CA SER A 274 9.64 -13.28 13.47
C SER A 274 8.42 -12.37 13.37
N CYS A 275 7.25 -12.97 13.14
CA CYS A 275 5.96 -12.30 13.14
C CYS A 275 4.89 -13.28 13.63
N PRO A 276 3.98 -12.88 14.52
CA PRO A 276 2.86 -13.72 14.94
C PRO A 276 2.06 -14.23 13.73
N ASN A 277 1.70 -15.50 13.74
CA ASN A 277 0.91 -16.17 12.68
C ASN A 277 1.53 -16.18 11.26
N VAL A 278 2.84 -15.87 11.14
CA VAL A 278 3.59 -15.97 9.89
C VAL A 278 4.78 -16.91 10.10
N PRO A 279 4.97 -17.92 9.25
CA PRO A 279 6.18 -18.75 9.32
C PRO A 279 7.45 -17.89 9.16
N SER A 280 8.43 -18.07 10.06
CA SER A 280 9.62 -17.20 10.09
C SER A 280 10.45 -17.27 8.80
N GLU A 281 10.44 -18.41 8.11
CA GLU A 281 11.09 -18.58 6.82
C GLU A 281 10.50 -17.66 5.72
N MET A 282 9.24 -17.26 5.86
CA MET A 282 8.58 -16.34 4.94
C MET A 282 9.12 -14.91 5.03
N LEU A 283 9.76 -14.54 6.13
CA LEU A 283 10.28 -13.19 6.36
C LEU A 283 11.66 -12.97 5.73
N ASP A 284 12.40 -14.03 5.46
CA ASP A 284 13.68 -14.00 4.76
C ASP A 284 13.46 -14.20 3.24
N ALA A 285 13.34 -13.10 2.51
CA ALA A 285 13.09 -13.15 1.06
C ALA A 285 14.14 -13.95 0.31
N ARG A 286 15.44 -13.79 0.64
CA ARG A 286 16.53 -14.56 0.02
C ARG A 286 16.47 -16.03 0.41
N GLY A 287 16.14 -16.31 1.66
CA GLY A 287 16.00 -17.66 2.20
C GLY A 287 14.95 -18.50 1.48
N MET A 288 13.89 -17.90 1.00
CA MET A 288 12.80 -18.58 0.28
C MET A 288 13.14 -19.01 -1.16
N TRP A 289 14.14 -18.42 -1.81
CA TRP A 289 14.51 -18.82 -3.16
C TRP A 289 15.34 -20.10 -3.14
N GLU A 290 15.11 -21.02 -4.08
CA GLU A 290 15.94 -22.21 -4.27
C GLU A 290 17.35 -21.80 -4.71
N ASP A 291 17.46 -20.99 -5.76
CA ASP A 291 18.70 -20.42 -6.28
C ASP A 291 18.97 -19.04 -5.68
N LYS A 292 19.91 -18.98 -4.74
CA LYS A 292 20.32 -17.74 -4.07
C LYS A 292 21.02 -16.76 -5.02
N SER A 293 21.73 -17.29 -6.03
CA SER A 293 22.42 -16.45 -7.03
C SER A 293 21.41 -15.78 -7.96
N ALA A 294 20.35 -16.50 -8.33
CA ALA A 294 19.25 -15.93 -9.10
C ALA A 294 18.51 -14.85 -8.31
N TYR A 295 18.30 -15.05 -6.99
CA TYR A 295 17.78 -14.02 -6.10
C TYR A 295 18.66 -12.77 -6.12
N ASP A 296 19.98 -12.93 -5.87
CA ASP A 296 20.92 -11.83 -5.78
C ASP A 296 20.95 -11.01 -7.09
N ALA A 297 20.95 -11.70 -8.23
CA ALA A 297 20.88 -11.04 -9.55
C ALA A 297 19.59 -10.24 -9.74
N GLN A 298 18.45 -10.83 -9.34
CA GLN A 298 17.14 -10.18 -9.48
C GLN A 298 16.96 -9.02 -8.49
N ALA A 299 17.46 -9.15 -7.25
CA ALA A 299 17.47 -8.09 -6.25
C ALA A 299 18.31 -6.89 -6.71
N ASN A 300 19.53 -7.15 -7.23
CA ASN A 300 20.39 -6.11 -7.78
C ASN A 300 19.74 -5.41 -9.00
N LYS A 301 19.05 -6.17 -9.86
CA LYS A 301 18.30 -5.58 -10.99
C LYS A 301 17.23 -4.62 -10.51
N LEU A 302 16.43 -5.01 -9.51
CA LEU A 302 15.41 -4.13 -8.95
C LEU A 302 16.03 -2.92 -8.26
N ALA A 303 17.10 -3.09 -7.49
CA ALA A 303 17.83 -1.98 -6.85
C ALA A 303 18.35 -0.97 -7.87
N GLN A 304 18.87 -1.44 -9.01
CA GLN A 304 19.31 -0.56 -10.09
C GLN A 304 18.11 0.24 -10.69
N MET A 305 16.96 -0.41 -10.88
CA MET A 305 15.76 0.27 -11.37
C MET A 305 15.30 1.38 -10.42
N PHE A 306 15.38 1.15 -9.09
CA PHE A 306 15.11 2.20 -8.11
C PHE A 306 16.10 3.37 -8.26
N ALA A 307 17.39 3.08 -8.35
CA ALA A 307 18.44 4.11 -8.47
C ALA A 307 18.28 4.93 -9.75
N ASP A 308 18.02 4.28 -10.89
CA ASP A 308 17.83 4.93 -12.18
C ASP A 308 16.59 5.83 -12.16
N ASN A 309 15.46 5.32 -11.68
CA ASN A 309 14.22 6.10 -11.56
C ASN A 309 14.40 7.31 -10.64
N PHE A 310 15.10 7.13 -9.51
CA PHE A 310 15.32 8.21 -8.55
C PHE A 310 16.23 9.29 -9.14
N ALA A 311 17.30 8.91 -9.78
CA ALA A 311 18.23 9.84 -10.41
C ALA A 311 17.58 10.65 -11.56
N GLU A 312 16.73 10.00 -12.34
CA GLU A 312 16.02 10.63 -13.45
C GLU A 312 14.95 11.61 -12.96
N LYS A 313 14.09 11.17 -12.03
CA LYS A 313 12.92 11.96 -11.62
C LYS A 313 13.22 13.00 -10.53
N TYR A 314 14.21 12.74 -9.64
CA TYR A 314 14.42 13.54 -8.44
C TYR A 314 15.88 13.99 -8.27
N PRO A 315 16.48 14.67 -9.29
CA PRO A 315 17.92 15.01 -9.27
C PRO A 315 18.30 16.02 -8.17
N ASN A 316 17.33 16.74 -7.61
CA ASN A 316 17.55 17.77 -6.59
C ASN A 316 17.17 17.32 -5.17
N MET A 317 16.91 16.01 -4.96
CA MET A 317 16.55 15.49 -3.64
C MET A 317 17.76 15.52 -2.70
N PRO A 318 17.57 15.80 -1.38
CA PRO A 318 18.64 15.77 -0.41
C PRO A 318 19.42 14.46 -0.38
N ALA A 319 20.75 14.53 -0.21
CA ALA A 319 21.64 13.38 -0.27
C ALA A 319 21.29 12.30 0.77
N GLU A 320 20.81 12.68 1.94
CA GLU A 320 20.36 11.75 2.98
C GLU A 320 19.17 10.87 2.52
N ILE A 321 18.27 11.42 1.70
CA ILE A 321 17.16 10.65 1.13
C ILE A 321 17.69 9.75 0.00
N VAL A 322 18.50 10.29 -0.92
CA VAL A 322 19.11 9.49 -2.00
C VAL A 322 19.87 8.29 -1.45
N ASN A 323 20.65 8.52 -0.38
CA ASN A 323 21.47 7.49 0.25
C ASN A 323 20.68 6.44 1.05
N ALA A 324 19.42 6.69 1.35
CA ALA A 324 18.55 5.73 2.04
C ALA A 324 17.90 4.69 1.10
N GLY A 325 17.99 4.88 -0.20
CA GLY A 325 17.41 3.98 -1.19
C GLY A 325 18.17 2.67 -1.39
N PRO A 326 17.57 1.73 -2.16
CA PRO A 326 18.21 0.50 -2.60
C PRO A 326 19.52 0.73 -3.34
N ARG A 327 20.47 -0.19 -3.18
CA ARG A 327 21.80 -0.15 -3.82
C ARG A 327 22.16 -1.51 -4.38
N ALA A 328 22.56 -1.54 -5.65
CA ALA A 328 23.14 -2.75 -6.19
C ALA A 328 24.46 -3.07 -5.44
N VAL A 329 24.57 -4.28 -4.93
CA VAL A 329 25.75 -4.77 -4.22
C VAL A 329 26.51 -5.71 -5.15
N ALA A 330 27.84 -5.58 -5.20
CA ALA A 330 28.65 -6.50 -5.99
C ALA A 330 28.38 -7.95 -5.54
N SER A 331 28.10 -8.84 -6.50
CA SER A 331 27.95 -10.27 -6.21
C SER A 331 29.25 -10.80 -5.58
N VAL A 332 29.13 -11.37 -4.38
CA VAL A 332 30.26 -12.04 -3.68
C VAL A 332 30.49 -13.42 -4.28
#